data_f7932db3556736f58835f6932da1f5d5
#
_entry.id   f7932db3556736f58835f6932da1f5d5
#
_cell.length_a   1.000
_cell.length_b   1.000
_cell.length_c   1.000
_cell.angle_alpha   90.00
_cell.angle_beta   90.00
_cell.angle_gamma   90.00
#
_symmetry.space_group_name_H-M   'P 1'
#
loop_
_entity.id
_entity.type
_entity.pdbx_description
1 polymer ?
#
loop_
_entity_poly.entity_id
_entity_poly.type
_entity_poly.pdbx_seq_one_letter_code
_entity_poly.pdbx_strand_id
1 'polypeptide(L)'
;MTNGYFIDSHAHLYREYYPDDFREVIERAIEHRVEKVVLPCVSAESLPDIFEVTLQFPKNLFPLIGLHPTDVNQDYKSQLAVLEKHLSNKNVVGIGETGIDLYHDKTFYKEQFDAFEVQLNWATETCLPLSIHIRDGFNEALSVLKKFKSAQLRGILHCFSGGIQEAKWAIDNGFLLGISGVVTFKKNKLQDIVKEVGISAIALETDAPFLAPDPYRGKRNESAYIPIIAEKIAEVLEISAEEVMRITTENVERIFNL
;
A
#
# COMPACT_ATOMS: atom_id res chain seq x y z
N MET A 1 26.25 -13.93 -6.52
CA MET A 1 24.82 -13.98 -6.10
C MET A 1 24.46 -12.58 -5.67
N THR A 2 23.52 -11.95 -6.35
CA THR A 2 23.07 -10.61 -6.01
C THR A 2 22.35 -10.65 -4.67
N ASN A 3 22.89 -9.92 -3.67
CA ASN A 3 22.30 -9.79 -2.32
C ASN A 3 21.04 -8.88 -2.32
N GLY A 4 20.14 -9.01 -3.30
CA GLY A 4 18.92 -8.21 -3.36
C GLY A 4 17.81 -8.80 -2.49
N TYR A 5 16.85 -7.95 -2.11
CA TYR A 5 15.66 -8.32 -1.36
C TYR A 5 14.42 -7.62 -1.93
N PHE A 6 13.26 -8.08 -1.53
CA PHE A 6 11.97 -7.47 -1.85
C PHE A 6 11.48 -6.60 -0.70
N ILE A 7 10.65 -5.63 -1.04
CA ILE A 7 9.80 -4.91 -0.10
C ILE A 7 8.34 -5.18 -0.46
N ASP A 8 7.54 -5.58 0.51
CA ASP A 8 6.09 -5.58 0.42
C ASP A 8 5.60 -4.17 0.80
N SER A 9 5.14 -3.39 -0.17
CA SER A 9 4.78 -2.00 0.05
C SER A 9 3.42 -1.79 0.72
N HIS A 10 2.65 -2.87 0.95
CA HIS A 10 1.36 -2.80 1.63
C HIS A 10 0.87 -4.18 2.10
N ALA A 11 0.84 -4.40 3.41
CA ALA A 11 0.27 -5.60 4.00
C ALA A 11 -0.30 -5.33 5.41
N HIS A 12 -1.49 -5.86 5.71
CA HIS A 12 -2.15 -5.78 7.01
C HIS A 12 -1.66 -6.92 7.92
N LEU A 13 -0.39 -6.89 8.31
CA LEU A 13 0.17 -7.87 9.24
C LEU A 13 -0.24 -7.53 10.69
N TYR A 14 -1.54 -7.64 10.99
CA TYR A 14 -2.09 -7.48 12.31
C TYR A 14 -2.24 -8.84 12.97
N ARG A 15 -2.02 -8.91 14.30
CA ARG A 15 -2.13 -10.16 15.03
C ARG A 15 -3.52 -10.79 14.97
N GLU A 16 -4.56 -9.99 14.80
CA GLU A 16 -5.92 -10.52 14.63
C GLU A 16 -6.10 -11.39 13.38
N TYR A 17 -5.35 -11.12 12.30
CA TYR A 17 -5.38 -11.93 11.07
C TYR A 17 -4.44 -13.13 11.13
N TYR A 18 -3.47 -13.12 12.05
CA TYR A 18 -2.45 -14.15 12.23
C TYR A 18 -2.31 -14.55 13.70
N PRO A 19 -3.41 -14.95 14.37
CA PRO A 19 -3.43 -15.13 15.83
C PRO A 19 -2.48 -16.23 16.33
N ASP A 20 -2.26 -17.26 15.50
CA ASP A 20 -1.52 -18.44 15.90
C ASP A 20 -0.09 -18.48 15.35
N ASP A 21 0.20 -17.76 14.26
CA ASP A 21 1.45 -17.89 13.50
C ASP A 21 2.04 -16.55 13.01
N PHE A 22 1.77 -15.45 13.73
CA PHE A 22 2.23 -14.10 13.34
C PHE A 22 3.75 -14.02 13.13
N ARG A 23 4.53 -14.59 14.06
CA ARG A 23 6.00 -14.60 13.97
C ARG A 23 6.48 -15.41 12.78
N GLU A 24 5.92 -16.58 12.59
CA GLU A 24 6.24 -17.50 11.51
C GLU A 24 5.93 -16.89 10.12
N VAL A 25 4.87 -16.09 10.01
CA VAL A 25 4.55 -15.36 8.77
C VAL A 25 5.66 -14.38 8.41
N ILE A 26 6.20 -13.65 9.38
CA ILE A 26 7.31 -12.71 9.15
C ILE A 26 8.61 -13.48 8.84
N GLU A 27 8.89 -14.55 9.56
CA GLU A 27 10.06 -15.40 9.29
C GLU A 27 10.02 -16.00 7.88
N ARG A 28 8.85 -16.50 7.44
CA ARG A 28 8.64 -16.97 6.05
C ARG A 28 8.86 -15.85 5.02
N ALA A 29 8.40 -14.62 5.29
CA ALA A 29 8.65 -13.49 4.41
C ALA A 29 10.16 -13.27 4.22
N ILE A 30 10.92 -13.24 5.32
CA ILE A 30 12.39 -13.08 5.30
C ILE A 30 13.08 -14.25 4.56
N GLU A 31 12.65 -15.50 4.79
CA GLU A 31 13.17 -16.68 4.07
C GLU A 31 12.96 -16.56 2.55
N HIS A 32 11.87 -15.89 2.13
CA HIS A 32 11.58 -15.62 0.71
C HIS A 32 12.14 -14.27 0.24
N ARG A 33 13.11 -13.71 1.00
CA ARG A 33 13.81 -12.45 0.69
C ARG A 33 12.92 -11.21 0.73
N VAL A 34 11.77 -11.26 1.40
CA VAL A 34 10.96 -10.06 1.69
C VAL A 34 11.42 -9.52 3.04
N GLU A 35 12.34 -8.56 3.01
CA GLU A 35 13.01 -8.09 4.23
C GLU A 35 12.28 -6.93 4.90
N LYS A 36 11.48 -6.17 4.13
CA LYS A 36 10.74 -5.02 4.64
C LYS A 36 9.28 -5.11 4.23
N VAL A 37 8.39 -4.72 5.13
CA VAL A 37 6.95 -4.65 4.90
C VAL A 37 6.43 -3.32 5.42
N VAL A 38 5.69 -2.60 4.60
CA VAL A 38 5.01 -1.37 4.99
C VAL A 38 3.62 -1.74 5.51
N LEU A 39 3.33 -1.37 6.76
CA LEU A 39 2.08 -1.68 7.45
C LEU A 39 1.16 -0.46 7.46
N PRO A 40 0.06 -0.47 6.71
CA PRO A 40 -0.92 0.60 6.79
C PRO A 40 -1.66 0.58 8.13
N CYS A 41 -2.08 1.75 8.61
CA CYS A 41 -3.04 1.90 9.69
C CYS A 41 -4.42 2.09 9.08
N VAL A 42 -5.44 1.43 9.61
CA VAL A 42 -6.82 1.54 9.11
C VAL A 42 -7.72 2.38 10.02
N SER A 43 -7.42 2.43 11.32
CA SER A 43 -8.21 3.18 12.31
C SER A 43 -7.39 3.53 13.55
N ALA A 44 -7.92 4.38 14.42
CA ALA A 44 -7.31 4.66 15.71
C ALA A 44 -7.22 3.41 16.62
N GLU A 45 -8.12 2.44 16.43
CA GLU A 45 -8.13 1.19 17.19
C GLU A 45 -6.99 0.24 16.80
N SER A 46 -6.53 0.28 15.55
CA SER A 46 -5.43 -0.56 15.06
C SER A 46 -4.03 -0.08 15.49
N LEU A 47 -3.90 1.18 15.91
CA LEU A 47 -2.60 1.78 16.29
C LEU A 47 -1.81 0.99 17.34
N PRO A 48 -2.39 0.55 18.49
CA PRO A 48 -1.63 -0.15 19.51
C PRO A 48 -0.98 -1.42 18.98
N ASP A 49 -1.70 -2.20 18.17
CA ASP A 49 -1.18 -3.44 17.59
C ASP A 49 -0.06 -3.15 16.57
N ILE A 50 -0.26 -2.17 15.68
CA ILE A 50 0.75 -1.76 14.71
C ILE A 50 2.05 -1.36 15.39
N PHE A 51 2.01 -0.52 16.41
CA PHE A 51 3.22 -0.11 17.13
C PHE A 51 3.85 -1.26 17.90
N GLU A 52 3.07 -2.14 18.49
CA GLU A 52 3.61 -3.30 19.19
C GLU A 52 4.34 -4.25 18.26
N VAL A 53 3.75 -4.59 17.10
CA VAL A 53 4.40 -5.51 16.14
C VAL A 53 5.63 -4.87 15.50
N THR A 54 5.61 -3.57 15.21
CA THR A 54 6.78 -2.86 14.66
C THR A 54 7.93 -2.78 15.67
N LEU A 55 7.65 -2.69 16.97
CA LEU A 55 8.69 -2.78 18.01
C LEU A 55 9.31 -4.17 18.12
N GLN A 56 8.56 -5.23 17.83
CA GLN A 56 9.08 -6.60 17.82
C GLN A 56 9.95 -6.88 16.61
N PHE A 57 9.69 -6.24 15.46
CA PHE A 57 10.40 -6.43 14.20
C PHE A 57 10.86 -5.10 13.59
N PRO A 58 11.68 -4.28 14.31
CA PRO A 58 11.95 -2.89 13.94
C PRO A 58 12.80 -2.72 12.66
N LYS A 59 13.37 -3.80 12.13
CA LYS A 59 14.11 -3.79 10.87
C LYS A 59 13.27 -4.24 9.67
N ASN A 60 12.10 -4.82 9.94
CA ASN A 60 11.30 -5.46 8.92
C ASN A 60 9.93 -4.78 8.73
N LEU A 61 9.34 -4.21 9.80
CA LEU A 61 7.99 -3.66 9.77
C LEU A 61 8.01 -2.13 9.92
N PHE A 62 7.37 -1.44 8.97
CA PHE A 62 7.39 0.02 8.84
C PHE A 62 5.96 0.57 8.85
N PRO A 63 5.52 1.23 9.94
CA PRO A 63 4.12 1.65 10.09
C PRO A 63 3.81 2.91 9.29
N LEU A 64 2.60 2.96 8.74
CA LEU A 64 1.93 4.17 8.30
C LEU A 64 0.90 4.61 9.34
N ILE A 65 0.44 5.86 9.24
CA ILE A 65 -0.66 6.40 10.04
C ILE A 65 -1.76 6.88 9.11
N GLY A 66 -2.98 6.35 9.26
CA GLY A 66 -4.10 6.74 8.43
C GLY A 66 -5.44 6.22 8.93
N LEU A 67 -6.51 6.79 8.38
CA LEU A 67 -7.87 6.35 8.54
C LEU A 67 -8.39 5.86 7.20
N HIS A 68 -8.63 4.55 7.12
CA HIS A 68 -9.12 3.90 5.92
C HIS A 68 -10.56 4.36 5.59
N PRO A 69 -10.92 4.55 4.32
CA PRO A 69 -12.24 5.05 3.96
C PRO A 69 -13.41 4.18 4.45
N THR A 70 -13.26 2.87 4.58
CA THR A 70 -14.31 1.99 5.14
C THR A 70 -14.46 2.10 6.65
N ASP A 71 -13.46 2.62 7.36
CA ASP A 71 -13.48 2.88 8.81
C ASP A 71 -13.96 4.30 9.16
N VAL A 72 -14.20 5.12 8.15
CA VAL A 72 -14.81 6.42 8.31
C VAL A 72 -16.27 6.26 8.74
N ASN A 73 -16.60 6.80 9.92
CA ASN A 73 -17.92 6.75 10.54
C ASN A 73 -18.26 8.12 11.17
N GLN A 74 -19.32 8.19 11.96
CA GLN A 74 -19.75 9.42 12.64
C GLN A 74 -18.67 10.03 13.54
N ASP A 75 -17.70 9.21 14.02
CA ASP A 75 -16.64 9.62 14.95
C ASP A 75 -15.30 9.86 14.23
N TYR A 76 -15.28 9.91 12.89
CA TYR A 76 -14.05 10.01 12.10
C TYR A 76 -13.14 11.18 12.52
N LYS A 77 -13.70 12.32 12.93
CA LYS A 77 -12.91 13.48 13.41
C LYS A 77 -12.15 13.17 14.68
N SER A 78 -12.77 12.42 15.59
CA SER A 78 -12.11 11.97 16.81
C SER A 78 -11.00 10.98 16.51
N GLN A 79 -11.22 10.05 15.57
CA GLN A 79 -10.21 9.12 15.10
C GLN A 79 -9.02 9.86 14.48
N LEU A 80 -9.28 10.80 13.56
CA LEU A 80 -8.23 11.62 12.93
C LEU A 80 -7.43 12.39 13.99
N ALA A 81 -8.07 12.99 15.00
CA ALA A 81 -7.38 13.69 16.07
C ALA A 81 -6.50 12.81 16.95
N VAL A 82 -6.81 11.51 17.06
CA VAL A 82 -5.93 10.53 17.71
C VAL A 82 -4.75 10.19 16.83
N LEU A 83 -4.98 9.89 15.55
CA LEU A 83 -3.97 9.51 14.56
C LEU A 83 -2.93 10.62 14.36
N GLU A 84 -3.37 11.87 14.25
CA GLU A 84 -2.53 13.06 14.04
C GLU A 84 -1.41 13.18 15.08
N LYS A 85 -1.67 12.84 16.33
CA LYS A 85 -0.68 12.89 17.42
C LYS A 85 0.54 11.99 17.19
N HIS A 86 0.40 11.01 16.33
CA HIS A 86 1.43 10.02 16.03
C HIS A 86 2.26 10.34 14.78
N LEU A 87 1.89 11.36 14.00
CA LEU A 87 2.61 11.74 12.78
C LEU A 87 4.07 12.17 13.03
N SER A 88 4.36 12.67 14.23
CA SER A 88 5.73 13.04 14.62
C SER A 88 6.58 11.86 15.13
N ASN A 89 6.03 10.65 15.20
CA ASN A 89 6.77 9.48 15.61
C ASN A 89 7.80 9.11 14.52
N LYS A 90 9.06 9.02 14.89
CA LYS A 90 10.19 8.78 13.97
C LYS A 90 10.14 7.42 13.27
N ASN A 91 9.38 6.48 13.81
CA ASN A 91 9.21 5.16 13.19
C ASN A 91 8.13 5.16 12.09
N VAL A 92 7.28 6.19 12.05
CA VAL A 92 6.23 6.33 11.02
C VAL A 92 6.89 6.78 9.72
N VAL A 93 6.67 5.98 8.67
CA VAL A 93 7.32 6.20 7.36
C VAL A 93 6.40 6.85 6.33
N GLY A 94 5.11 6.98 6.61
CA GLY A 94 4.14 7.58 5.69
C GLY A 94 2.75 7.69 6.28
N ILE A 95 1.83 8.18 5.44
CA ILE A 95 0.41 8.33 5.76
C ILE A 95 -0.38 7.31 4.96
N GLY A 96 -1.21 6.53 5.65
CA GLY A 96 -2.03 5.49 5.05
C GLY A 96 -2.44 4.40 6.06
N GLU A 97 -3.46 3.70 5.70
CA GLU A 97 -4.18 3.74 4.45
C GLU A 97 -5.23 4.86 4.46
N THR A 98 -5.35 5.59 3.38
CA THR A 98 -6.32 6.67 3.23
C THR A 98 -6.88 6.69 1.80
N GLY A 99 -7.99 7.35 1.56
CA GLY A 99 -8.53 7.44 0.21
C GLY A 99 -10.04 7.42 0.14
N ILE A 100 -10.57 6.80 -0.95
CA ILE A 100 -12.00 6.75 -1.25
C ILE A 100 -12.42 5.32 -1.62
N ASP A 101 -13.42 4.80 -0.94
CA ASP A 101 -14.07 3.53 -1.25
C ASP A 101 -15.57 3.75 -1.50
N LEU A 102 -16.00 3.57 -2.74
CA LEU A 102 -17.41 3.67 -3.13
C LEU A 102 -18.01 2.30 -3.49
N TYR A 103 -17.28 1.23 -3.18
CA TYR A 103 -17.74 -0.14 -3.41
C TYR A 103 -18.47 -0.70 -2.19
N HIS A 104 -17.87 -0.59 -0.98
CA HIS A 104 -18.40 -1.23 0.22
C HIS A 104 -19.57 -0.46 0.82
N ASP A 105 -19.35 0.66 1.46
CA ASP A 105 -20.40 1.44 2.12
C ASP A 105 -20.29 2.93 1.74
N LYS A 106 -21.42 3.50 1.34
CA LYS A 106 -21.55 4.91 0.96
C LYS A 106 -22.25 5.76 2.01
N THR A 107 -22.56 5.21 3.18
CA THR A 107 -23.27 5.92 4.26
C THR A 107 -22.52 7.19 4.64
N PHE A 108 -21.19 7.10 4.78
CA PHE A 108 -20.33 8.22 5.16
C PHE A 108 -19.51 8.77 3.96
N TYR A 109 -20.13 8.77 2.79
CA TYR A 109 -19.49 9.22 1.55
C TYR A 109 -18.84 10.61 1.66
N LYS A 110 -19.55 11.62 2.24
CA LYS A 110 -18.99 12.98 2.40
C LYS A 110 -17.84 13.01 3.41
N GLU A 111 -17.98 12.26 4.46
CA GLU A 111 -17.00 12.15 5.52
C GLU A 111 -15.71 11.48 5.03
N GLN A 112 -15.78 10.53 4.07
CA GLN A 112 -14.60 9.96 3.41
C GLN A 112 -13.80 11.06 2.69
N PHE A 113 -14.46 11.99 1.97
CA PHE A 113 -13.78 13.10 1.31
C PHE A 113 -13.10 14.02 2.32
N ASP A 114 -13.80 14.39 3.39
CA ASP A 114 -13.27 15.24 4.43
C ASP A 114 -12.06 14.58 5.11
N ALA A 115 -12.15 13.28 5.44
CA ALA A 115 -11.07 12.52 6.05
C ALA A 115 -9.87 12.39 5.11
N PHE A 116 -10.09 12.15 3.82
CA PHE A 116 -9.03 12.09 2.83
C PHE A 116 -8.32 13.44 2.69
N GLU A 117 -9.08 14.54 2.59
CA GLU A 117 -8.52 15.91 2.48
C GLU A 117 -7.68 16.29 3.72
N VAL A 118 -8.11 15.92 4.94
CA VAL A 118 -7.33 16.10 6.17
C VAL A 118 -6.00 15.36 6.08
N GLN A 119 -5.99 14.10 5.66
CA GLN A 119 -4.79 13.29 5.56
C GLN A 119 -3.83 13.75 4.45
N LEU A 120 -4.34 14.34 3.37
CA LEU A 120 -3.52 15.01 2.36
C LEU A 120 -2.86 16.29 2.90
N ASN A 121 -3.55 17.03 3.79
CA ASN A 121 -2.92 18.15 4.49
C ASN A 121 -1.79 17.66 5.39
N TRP A 122 -1.96 16.57 6.15
CA TRP A 122 -0.87 15.99 6.93
C TRP A 122 0.34 15.63 6.06
N ALA A 123 0.10 15.01 4.88
CA ALA A 123 1.17 14.67 3.95
C ALA A 123 1.91 15.92 3.44
N THR A 124 1.18 17.01 3.21
CA THR A 124 1.76 18.29 2.79
C THR A 124 2.61 18.92 3.89
N GLU A 125 2.14 18.91 5.13
CA GLU A 125 2.79 19.54 6.28
C GLU A 125 4.02 18.76 6.76
N THR A 126 3.93 17.42 6.73
CA THR A 126 5.00 16.52 7.20
C THR A 126 5.96 16.07 6.12
N CYS A 127 5.62 16.29 4.85
CA CYS A 127 6.32 15.71 3.69
C CYS A 127 6.37 14.17 3.70
N LEU A 128 5.51 13.50 4.48
CA LEU A 128 5.40 12.05 4.48
C LEU A 128 4.70 11.56 3.19
N PRO A 129 5.14 10.42 2.62
CA PRO A 129 4.48 9.82 1.47
C PRO A 129 3.15 9.16 1.85
N LEU A 130 2.36 8.87 0.83
CA LEU A 130 1.00 8.34 0.96
C LEU A 130 0.89 6.89 0.49
N SER A 131 0.07 6.07 1.17
CA SER A 131 -0.52 4.85 0.64
C SER A 131 -2.02 5.09 0.47
N ILE A 132 -2.48 5.12 -0.80
CA ILE A 132 -3.82 5.58 -1.15
C ILE A 132 -4.66 4.43 -1.66
N HIS A 133 -5.79 4.19 -0.99
CA HIS A 133 -6.85 3.29 -1.39
C HIS A 133 -7.84 3.98 -2.33
N ILE A 134 -8.11 3.37 -3.48
CA ILE A 134 -9.17 3.84 -4.38
C ILE A 134 -9.96 2.65 -4.93
N ARG A 135 -11.23 2.57 -4.56
CA ARG A 135 -12.13 1.54 -5.09
C ARG A 135 -13.45 2.15 -5.54
N ASP A 136 -13.76 1.98 -6.83
CA ASP A 136 -14.94 2.55 -7.51
C ASP A 136 -15.11 4.07 -7.34
N GLY A 137 -14.01 4.78 -6.98
CA GLY A 137 -14.00 6.21 -6.66
C GLY A 137 -12.84 6.99 -7.28
N PHE A 138 -12.31 6.58 -8.44
CA PHE A 138 -11.16 7.25 -9.05
C PHE A 138 -11.42 8.72 -9.39
N ASN A 139 -12.55 9.04 -10.02
CA ASN A 139 -12.87 10.43 -10.36
C ASN A 139 -12.95 11.32 -9.13
N GLU A 140 -13.54 10.78 -8.08
CA GLU A 140 -13.71 11.41 -6.78
C GLU A 140 -12.34 11.65 -6.13
N ALA A 141 -11.55 10.61 -5.97
CA ALA A 141 -10.21 10.70 -5.39
C ALA A 141 -9.32 11.67 -6.17
N LEU A 142 -9.33 11.60 -7.50
CA LEU A 142 -8.59 12.54 -8.37
C LEU A 142 -9.09 13.97 -8.22
N SER A 143 -10.39 14.20 -7.98
CA SER A 143 -10.93 15.54 -7.73
C SER A 143 -10.37 16.17 -6.46
N VAL A 144 -10.15 15.36 -5.42
CA VAL A 144 -9.51 15.80 -4.17
C VAL A 144 -8.01 16.01 -4.38
N LEU A 145 -7.31 15.04 -4.95
CA LEU A 145 -5.86 15.11 -5.19
C LEU A 145 -5.45 16.34 -6.06
N LYS A 146 -6.27 16.70 -7.03
CA LYS A 146 -6.03 17.89 -7.88
C LYS A 146 -6.01 19.21 -7.10
N LYS A 147 -6.68 19.30 -5.94
CA LYS A 147 -6.60 20.49 -5.07
C LYS A 147 -5.19 20.66 -4.47
N PHE A 148 -4.43 19.57 -4.35
CA PHE A 148 -3.09 19.51 -3.74
C PHE A 148 -1.96 19.49 -4.78
N LYS A 149 -2.23 19.83 -6.04
CA LYS A 149 -1.23 19.76 -7.13
C LYS A 149 0.07 20.53 -6.83
N SER A 150 0.02 21.60 -6.06
CA SER A 150 1.19 22.40 -5.66
C SER A 150 1.98 21.80 -4.49
N ALA A 151 1.43 20.82 -3.79
CA ALA A 151 2.00 20.25 -2.57
C ALA A 151 3.07 19.18 -2.83
N GLN A 152 3.33 18.82 -4.10
CA GLN A 152 4.30 17.79 -4.48
C GLN A 152 4.10 16.47 -3.72
N LEU A 153 2.84 16.04 -3.58
CA LEU A 153 2.51 14.77 -2.97
C LEU A 153 3.19 13.62 -3.72
N ARG A 154 3.59 12.61 -2.99
CA ARG A 154 4.14 11.36 -3.53
C ARG A 154 3.61 10.17 -2.75
N GLY A 155 3.66 8.99 -3.34
CA GLY A 155 3.20 7.80 -2.65
C GLY A 155 2.90 6.65 -3.60
N ILE A 156 2.03 5.75 -3.16
CA ILE A 156 1.60 4.57 -3.89
C ILE A 156 0.07 4.60 -3.97
N LEU A 157 -0.48 4.45 -5.17
CA LEU A 157 -1.87 4.05 -5.31
C LEU A 157 -1.92 2.54 -5.07
N HIS A 158 -2.26 2.17 -3.84
CA HIS A 158 -2.31 0.80 -3.37
C HIS A 158 -3.36 -0.01 -4.14
N CYS A 159 -3.08 -1.29 -4.35
CA CYS A 159 -3.95 -2.26 -5.03
C CYS A 159 -4.60 -1.70 -6.30
N PHE A 160 -3.76 -1.16 -7.19
CA PHE A 160 -4.23 -0.38 -8.33
C PHE A 160 -5.25 -1.14 -9.18
N SER A 161 -6.44 -0.56 -9.30
CA SER A 161 -7.58 -1.14 -10.01
C SER A 161 -8.15 -0.22 -11.10
N GLY A 162 -7.51 0.92 -11.34
CA GLY A 162 -7.89 1.88 -12.36
C GLY A 162 -7.56 1.44 -13.79
N GLY A 163 -7.87 2.30 -14.75
CA GLY A 163 -7.50 2.13 -16.15
C GLY A 163 -6.17 2.81 -16.48
N ILE A 164 -5.80 2.75 -17.77
CA ILE A 164 -4.52 3.31 -18.24
C ILE A 164 -4.44 4.84 -18.09
N GLN A 165 -5.57 5.55 -18.18
CA GLN A 165 -5.60 7.01 -18.02
C GLN A 165 -5.31 7.41 -16.57
N GLU A 166 -5.90 6.69 -15.61
CA GLU A 166 -5.65 6.86 -14.18
C GLU A 166 -4.21 6.49 -13.82
N ALA A 167 -3.67 5.42 -14.42
CA ALA A 167 -2.28 5.02 -14.24
C ALA A 167 -1.31 6.11 -14.72
N LYS A 168 -1.50 6.64 -15.92
CA LYS A 168 -0.68 7.73 -16.47
C LYS A 168 -0.78 8.99 -15.61
N TRP A 169 -1.99 9.34 -15.20
CA TRP A 169 -2.19 10.48 -14.30
C TRP A 169 -1.42 10.30 -12.98
N ALA A 170 -1.49 9.12 -12.37
CA ALA A 170 -0.80 8.83 -11.12
C ALA A 170 0.72 9.02 -11.26
N ILE A 171 1.30 8.44 -12.30
CA ILE A 171 2.74 8.51 -12.60
C ILE A 171 3.18 9.96 -12.84
N ASP A 172 2.45 10.70 -13.65
CA ASP A 172 2.72 12.11 -13.97
C ASP A 172 2.64 13.03 -12.73
N ASN A 173 1.96 12.57 -11.66
CA ASN A 173 1.81 13.30 -10.41
C ASN A 173 2.61 12.71 -9.24
N GLY A 174 3.60 11.86 -9.52
CA GLY A 174 4.58 11.39 -8.52
C GLY A 174 4.16 10.16 -7.73
N PHE A 175 3.13 9.43 -8.19
CA PHE A 175 2.69 8.20 -7.55
C PHE A 175 3.17 6.96 -8.29
N LEU A 176 3.50 5.91 -7.54
CA LEU A 176 3.68 4.56 -8.06
C LEU A 176 2.34 3.81 -8.04
N LEU A 177 2.28 2.73 -8.80
CA LEU A 177 1.16 1.80 -8.81
C LEU A 177 1.52 0.58 -7.96
N GLY A 178 0.74 0.32 -6.91
CA GLY A 178 0.83 -0.90 -6.12
C GLY A 178 0.25 -2.08 -6.90
N ILE A 179 1.08 -3.07 -7.19
CA ILE A 179 0.69 -4.25 -7.97
C ILE A 179 0.68 -5.46 -7.05
N SER A 180 -0.54 -5.93 -6.78
CA SER A 180 -0.82 -7.05 -5.88
C SER A 180 -0.95 -8.40 -6.60
N GLY A 181 -1.24 -9.46 -5.84
CA GLY A 181 -1.48 -10.81 -6.33
C GLY A 181 -2.50 -10.92 -7.46
N VAL A 182 -3.35 -9.93 -7.63
CA VAL A 182 -4.34 -9.84 -8.71
C VAL A 182 -3.69 -9.93 -10.11
N VAL A 183 -2.45 -9.49 -10.27
CA VAL A 183 -1.73 -9.57 -11.55
C VAL A 183 -1.55 -11.01 -12.04
N THR A 184 -1.57 -11.99 -11.14
CA THR A 184 -1.45 -13.42 -11.48
C THR A 184 -2.75 -14.04 -11.97
N PHE A 185 -3.91 -13.40 -11.77
CA PHE A 185 -5.20 -13.95 -12.13
C PHE A 185 -5.39 -13.96 -13.65
N LYS A 186 -6.07 -14.99 -14.14
CA LYS A 186 -6.42 -15.10 -15.57
C LYS A 186 -7.37 -13.97 -15.97
N LYS A 187 -7.16 -13.41 -17.18
CA LYS A 187 -8.03 -12.39 -17.79
C LYS A 187 -8.18 -11.10 -16.97
N ASN A 188 -7.11 -10.60 -16.39
CA ASN A 188 -7.15 -9.27 -15.74
C ASN A 188 -6.45 -8.21 -16.62
N LYS A 189 -6.99 -6.99 -16.58
CA LYS A 189 -6.44 -5.85 -17.34
C LYS A 189 -5.14 -5.29 -16.73
N LEU A 190 -4.78 -5.73 -15.53
CA LEU A 190 -3.63 -5.20 -14.80
C LEU A 190 -2.31 -5.56 -15.52
N GLN A 191 -2.25 -6.72 -16.19
CA GLN A 191 -1.09 -7.11 -16.98
C GLN A 191 -0.86 -6.16 -18.17
N ASP A 192 -1.93 -5.72 -18.84
CA ASP A 192 -1.82 -4.74 -19.94
C ASP A 192 -1.35 -3.38 -19.41
N ILE A 193 -1.82 -2.98 -18.23
CA ILE A 193 -1.39 -1.73 -17.57
C ILE A 193 0.08 -1.82 -17.19
N VAL A 194 0.52 -2.92 -16.56
CA VAL A 194 1.93 -3.17 -16.22
C VAL A 194 2.82 -3.07 -17.45
N LYS A 195 2.40 -3.68 -18.56
CA LYS A 195 3.13 -3.64 -19.84
C LYS A 195 3.25 -2.23 -20.39
N GLU A 196 2.21 -1.42 -20.30
CA GLU A 196 2.17 -0.05 -20.83
C GLU A 196 3.00 0.93 -19.97
N VAL A 197 2.95 0.82 -18.64
CA VAL A 197 3.62 1.79 -17.73
C VAL A 197 5.09 1.44 -17.46
N GLY A 198 5.45 0.16 -17.58
CA GLY A 198 6.80 -0.33 -17.30
C GLY A 198 7.16 -0.42 -15.82
N ILE A 199 8.29 -1.05 -15.53
CA ILE A 199 8.70 -1.41 -14.16
C ILE A 199 9.03 -0.21 -13.27
N SER A 200 9.47 0.91 -13.82
CA SER A 200 9.86 2.12 -13.06
C SER A 200 8.69 2.80 -12.33
N ALA A 201 7.46 2.47 -12.72
CA ALA A 201 6.23 3.02 -12.14
C ALA A 201 5.57 2.09 -11.11
N ILE A 202 6.19 0.95 -10.77
CA ILE A 202 5.56 -0.13 -10.01
C ILE A 202 6.20 -0.26 -8.61
N ALA A 203 5.35 -0.52 -7.61
CA ALA A 203 5.69 -1.10 -6.33
C ALA A 203 5.03 -2.49 -6.22
N LEU A 204 5.72 -3.46 -5.61
CA LEU A 204 5.15 -4.77 -5.29
C LEU A 204 4.46 -4.72 -3.95
N GLU A 205 3.33 -5.39 -3.85
CA GLU A 205 2.59 -5.53 -2.60
C GLU A 205 1.79 -6.82 -2.57
N THR A 206 1.38 -7.23 -1.37
CA THR A 206 0.49 -8.39 -1.23
C THR A 206 -0.94 -8.01 -0.92
N ASP A 207 -1.17 -6.96 -0.17
CA ASP A 207 -2.43 -6.67 0.51
C ASP A 207 -2.83 -7.83 1.46
N ALA A 208 -1.83 -8.51 2.02
CA ALA A 208 -2.07 -9.63 2.92
C ALA A 208 -2.86 -9.17 4.17
N PRO A 209 -3.84 -9.95 4.65
CA PRO A 209 -4.15 -11.36 4.34
C PRO A 209 -5.06 -11.57 3.11
N PHE A 210 -5.38 -10.51 2.38
CA PHE A 210 -6.30 -10.53 1.24
C PHE A 210 -5.57 -10.86 -0.07
N LEU A 211 -6.32 -11.11 -1.15
CA LEU A 211 -5.85 -11.13 -2.55
C LEU A 211 -4.68 -12.08 -2.85
N ALA A 212 -4.60 -13.25 -2.19
CA ALA A 212 -3.55 -14.23 -2.44
C ALA A 212 -3.38 -14.51 -3.95
N PRO A 213 -2.12 -14.54 -4.47
CA PRO A 213 -1.85 -14.82 -5.87
C PRO A 213 -2.20 -16.27 -6.26
N ASP A 214 -2.41 -16.54 -7.56
CA ASP A 214 -2.41 -17.91 -8.06
C ASP A 214 -1.01 -18.54 -7.83
N PRO A 215 -0.90 -19.80 -7.36
CA PRO A 215 -1.95 -20.79 -7.17
C PRO A 215 -2.63 -20.77 -5.78
N TYR A 216 -2.35 -19.80 -4.94
CA TYR A 216 -2.86 -19.73 -3.55
C TYR A 216 -4.19 -18.99 -3.42
N ARG A 217 -4.81 -18.61 -4.52
CA ARG A 217 -6.09 -17.91 -4.54
C ARG A 217 -7.14 -18.57 -3.66
N GLY A 218 -7.80 -17.76 -2.80
CA GLY A 218 -8.80 -18.24 -1.84
C GLY A 218 -8.21 -18.77 -0.52
N LYS A 219 -6.89 -18.73 -0.35
CA LYS A 219 -6.21 -18.95 0.93
C LYS A 219 -5.83 -17.60 1.56
N ARG A 220 -5.45 -17.62 2.85
CA ARG A 220 -4.87 -16.46 3.52
C ARG A 220 -3.56 -16.08 2.82
N ASN A 221 -3.44 -14.81 2.43
CA ASN A 221 -2.25 -14.26 1.81
C ASN A 221 -1.16 -13.96 2.85
N GLU A 222 0.09 -13.88 2.43
CA GLU A 222 1.23 -13.47 3.24
C GLU A 222 2.33 -12.83 2.39
N SER A 223 3.15 -11.98 2.99
CA SER A 223 4.24 -11.26 2.28
C SER A 223 5.24 -12.19 1.60
N ALA A 224 5.39 -13.44 2.06
CA ALA A 224 6.22 -14.46 1.42
C ALA A 224 5.82 -14.76 -0.05
N TYR A 225 4.65 -14.28 -0.51
CA TYR A 225 4.20 -14.47 -1.89
C TYR A 225 4.61 -13.34 -2.86
N ILE A 226 5.32 -12.30 -2.40
CA ILE A 226 5.88 -11.24 -3.26
C ILE A 226 6.70 -11.81 -4.44
N PRO A 227 7.58 -12.83 -4.28
CA PRO A 227 8.31 -13.39 -5.41
C PRO A 227 7.41 -13.92 -6.53
N ILE A 228 6.24 -14.48 -6.21
CA ILE A 228 5.27 -14.98 -7.20
C ILE A 228 4.71 -13.82 -8.04
N ILE A 229 4.45 -12.69 -7.39
CA ILE A 229 3.98 -11.46 -8.06
C ILE A 229 5.10 -10.92 -8.97
N ALA A 230 6.34 -10.91 -8.45
CA ALA A 230 7.51 -10.47 -9.20
C ALA A 230 7.78 -11.35 -10.45
N GLU A 231 7.68 -12.68 -10.32
CA GLU A 231 7.80 -13.60 -11.44
C GLU A 231 6.76 -13.33 -12.53
N LYS A 232 5.51 -13.05 -12.13
CA LYS A 232 4.46 -12.71 -13.09
C LYS A 232 4.72 -11.40 -13.80
N ILE A 233 5.21 -10.38 -13.11
CA ILE A 233 5.58 -9.09 -13.71
C ILE A 233 6.78 -9.27 -14.64
N ALA A 234 7.77 -10.08 -14.27
CA ALA A 234 8.92 -10.43 -15.09
C ALA A 234 8.49 -11.08 -16.43
N GLU A 235 7.53 -12.02 -16.36
CA GLU A 235 6.91 -12.64 -17.56
C GLU A 235 6.23 -11.59 -18.45
N VAL A 236 5.42 -10.68 -17.86
CA VAL A 236 4.66 -9.67 -18.59
C VAL A 236 5.59 -8.65 -19.28
N LEU A 237 6.68 -8.27 -18.62
CA LEU A 237 7.63 -7.26 -19.11
C LEU A 237 8.81 -7.85 -19.90
N GLU A 238 8.92 -9.17 -19.97
CA GLU A 238 10.02 -9.90 -20.64
C GLU A 238 11.42 -9.50 -20.06
N ILE A 239 11.51 -9.35 -18.74
CA ILE A 239 12.73 -9.06 -17.99
C ILE A 239 12.97 -10.13 -16.92
N SER A 240 14.12 -10.09 -16.22
CA SER A 240 14.39 -11.06 -15.15
C SER A 240 13.63 -10.70 -13.85
N ALA A 241 13.33 -11.72 -13.03
CA ALA A 241 12.74 -11.49 -11.71
C ALA A 241 13.68 -10.70 -10.77
N GLU A 242 14.99 -10.85 -10.94
CA GLU A 242 16.01 -10.08 -10.22
C GLU A 242 15.96 -8.60 -10.58
N GLU A 243 15.70 -8.29 -11.85
CA GLU A 243 15.53 -6.90 -12.28
C GLU A 243 14.23 -6.30 -11.75
N VAL A 244 13.13 -7.06 -11.74
CA VAL A 244 11.88 -6.64 -11.08
C VAL A 244 12.15 -6.36 -9.61
N MET A 245 12.77 -7.29 -8.89
CA MET A 245 13.12 -7.13 -7.47
C MET A 245 13.92 -5.86 -7.23
N ARG A 246 15.01 -5.66 -7.95
CA ARG A 246 15.90 -4.50 -7.78
C ARG A 246 15.15 -3.18 -7.99
N ILE A 247 14.46 -3.03 -9.12
CA ILE A 247 13.83 -1.76 -9.49
C ILE A 247 12.65 -1.44 -8.57
N THR A 248 11.82 -2.43 -8.25
CA THR A 248 10.65 -2.19 -7.37
C THR A 248 11.07 -1.91 -5.94
N THR A 249 12.14 -2.54 -5.45
CA THR A 249 12.74 -2.21 -4.14
C THR A 249 13.26 -0.77 -4.12
N GLU A 250 14.06 -0.37 -5.10
CA GLU A 250 14.55 1.02 -5.24
C GLU A 250 13.40 2.03 -5.31
N ASN A 251 12.31 1.68 -5.99
CA ASN A 251 11.11 2.52 -6.08
C ASN A 251 10.47 2.74 -4.70
N VAL A 252 10.26 1.68 -3.92
CA VAL A 252 9.63 1.77 -2.60
C VAL A 252 10.54 2.46 -1.60
N GLU A 253 11.85 2.16 -1.60
CA GLU A 253 12.84 2.85 -0.77
C GLU A 253 12.86 4.36 -1.01
N ARG A 254 12.82 4.78 -2.29
CA ARG A 254 12.76 6.19 -2.67
C ARG A 254 11.47 6.88 -2.19
N ILE A 255 10.32 6.18 -2.20
CA ILE A 255 9.04 6.75 -1.75
C ILE A 255 9.04 6.93 -0.24
N PHE A 256 9.38 5.88 0.53
CA PHE A 256 9.24 5.83 1.99
C PHE A 256 10.52 6.14 2.75
N ASN A 257 11.66 6.34 2.08
CA ASN A 257 13.00 6.56 2.68
C ASN A 257 13.42 5.40 3.61
N LEU A 258 13.28 4.15 3.15
CA LEU A 258 13.56 2.92 3.90
C LEU A 258 15.02 2.48 3.81
#